data_ba1486861ca1c8234ec201ea2c4c98dc
#
_entry.id   ba1486861ca1c8234ec201ea2c4c98dc
#
_cell.length_a   1.000
_cell.length_b   1.000
_cell.length_c   1.000
_cell.angle_alpha   90.00
_cell.angle_beta   90.00
_cell.angle_gamma   90.00
#
_symmetry.space_group_name_H-M   'P 1'
#
loop_
_entity.id
_entity.type
_entity.pdbx_description
1 polymer ?
#
loop_
_entity_poly.entity_id
_entity_poly.type
_entity_poly.pdbx_seq_one_letter_code
_entity_poly.pdbx_strand_id
1 'polypeptide(L)'
;MPVQEDKKKIVYEDNIQSNVNRRVEDYGRKFEGKGKNILYALAALAVLATLLGIFYTWNRRSDAAGQTALGKGIEMMTAPVKTQPTPAGFTGKVYNNERERAEAAINEFQSVADKFGSPVKEKARYLAVTNRLKLDRAAALPELEELSGMNGEVGTLSKFALAQVKSEEGKLDEAAGLFQSLVALENPILAKETINFELAKVYEKQGKKAEAADVFYNIAKAASEVKDLEGKAVPMSQTGNEAMTKLKQLDPEKAKEITVPETPLPSGLSLPPQ
;
A
#
# COMPACT_ATOMS: atom_id res chain seq x y z
N MET A 1 -58.39 -7.32 43.30
CA MET A 1 -57.51 -6.29 43.88
C MET A 1 -56.49 -5.89 42.80
N PRO A 2 -56.74 -4.79 42.12
CA PRO A 2 -55.68 -4.27 41.18
C PRO A 2 -55.51 -2.74 41.37
N VAL A 3 -55.17 -2.26 42.54
CA VAL A 3 -55.08 -0.82 42.80
C VAL A 3 -53.66 -0.41 43.28
N GLN A 4 -52.78 -1.39 43.57
CA GLN A 4 -51.43 -1.04 44.09
C GLN A 4 -50.33 -0.95 43.07
N GLU A 5 -50.46 -1.49 41.85
CA GLU A 5 -49.40 -1.41 40.82
C GLU A 5 -49.36 -0.04 40.13
N ASP A 6 -50.51 0.57 39.87
CA ASP A 6 -50.56 1.88 39.21
C ASP A 6 -49.98 3.02 40.05
N LYS A 7 -50.17 2.99 41.39
CA LYS A 7 -49.58 4.01 42.27
C LYS A 7 -48.06 3.96 42.35
N LYS A 8 -47.46 2.77 42.27
CA LYS A 8 -45.99 2.65 42.23
C LYS A 8 -45.39 3.14 40.93
N LYS A 9 -46.08 2.92 39.81
CA LYS A 9 -45.59 3.38 38.48
C LYS A 9 -45.67 4.89 38.35
N ILE A 10 -46.73 5.53 38.79
CA ILE A 10 -46.91 6.99 38.78
C ILE A 10 -45.87 7.68 39.68
N VAL A 11 -45.61 7.13 40.88
CA VAL A 11 -44.60 7.68 41.79
C VAL A 11 -43.16 7.54 41.25
N TYR A 12 -42.90 6.52 40.43
CA TYR A 12 -41.59 6.30 39.83
C TYR A 12 -41.33 7.24 38.61
N GLU A 13 -42.34 7.50 37.79
CA GLU A 13 -42.31 8.47 36.70
C GLU A 13 -42.18 9.91 37.21
N ASP A 14 -42.90 10.29 38.25
CA ASP A 14 -42.79 11.62 38.87
C ASP A 14 -41.39 11.88 39.48
N ASN A 15 -40.78 10.87 40.07
CA ASN A 15 -39.40 11.01 40.59
C ASN A 15 -38.36 11.15 39.51
N ILE A 16 -38.52 10.52 38.35
CA ILE A 16 -37.59 10.65 37.22
C ILE A 16 -37.75 12.04 36.58
N GLN A 17 -38.99 12.48 36.35
CA GLN A 17 -39.27 13.82 35.79
C GLN A 17 -38.81 14.94 36.73
N SER A 18 -39.02 14.81 38.05
CA SER A 18 -38.59 15.80 39.02
C SER A 18 -37.05 15.89 39.14
N ASN A 19 -36.36 14.77 39.03
CA ASN A 19 -34.89 14.75 39.03
C ASN A 19 -34.28 15.29 37.71
N VAL A 20 -34.94 15.07 36.58
CA VAL A 20 -34.51 15.65 35.28
C VAL A 20 -34.77 17.16 35.33
N ASN A 21 -35.94 17.62 35.78
CA ASN A 21 -36.25 19.03 35.84
C ASN A 21 -35.33 19.80 36.81
N ARG A 22 -35.00 19.23 38.00
CA ARG A 22 -34.01 19.82 38.93
C ARG A 22 -32.63 19.95 38.30
N ARG A 23 -32.17 18.94 37.57
CA ARG A 23 -30.87 19.02 36.89
C ARG A 23 -30.90 20.07 35.78
N VAL A 24 -31.97 20.18 35.03
CA VAL A 24 -32.13 21.20 33.99
C VAL A 24 -32.18 22.60 34.59
N GLU A 25 -32.92 22.79 35.73
CA GLU A 25 -32.92 24.07 36.45
C GLU A 25 -31.57 24.42 37.07
N ASP A 26 -30.84 23.48 37.65
CA ASP A 26 -29.52 23.69 38.21
C ASP A 26 -28.50 24.06 37.12
N TYR A 27 -28.60 23.44 35.94
CA TYR A 27 -27.80 23.87 34.78
C TYR A 27 -28.25 25.24 34.28
N GLY A 28 -29.57 25.53 34.23
CA GLY A 28 -30.10 26.83 33.82
C GLY A 28 -29.59 27.97 34.70
N ARG A 29 -29.62 27.81 36.05
CA ARG A 29 -29.12 28.78 37.02
C ARG A 29 -27.59 29.04 36.89
N LYS A 30 -26.82 28.02 36.59
CA LYS A 30 -25.34 28.18 36.33
C LYS A 30 -25.04 29.04 35.11
N PHE A 31 -26.01 29.19 34.23
CA PHE A 31 -25.88 29.95 32.98
C PHE A 31 -26.65 31.29 32.97
N GLU A 32 -27.36 31.62 34.07
CA GLU A 32 -28.00 32.94 34.22
C GLU A 32 -26.94 34.05 34.10
N GLY A 33 -27.15 34.99 33.19
CA GLY A 33 -26.24 36.08 32.89
C GLY A 33 -25.17 35.79 31.86
N LYS A 34 -24.93 34.51 31.46
CA LYS A 34 -23.94 34.12 30.46
C LYS A 34 -24.55 33.72 29.10
N GLY A 35 -25.86 33.87 28.92
CA GLY A 35 -26.59 33.44 27.76
C GLY A 35 -26.03 33.98 26.43
N LYS A 36 -25.55 35.21 26.41
CA LYS A 36 -24.89 35.81 25.21
C LYS A 36 -23.58 35.11 24.89
N ASN A 37 -22.78 34.78 25.89
CA ASN A 37 -21.49 34.10 25.70
C ASN A 37 -21.69 32.66 25.23
N ILE A 38 -22.73 31.99 25.72
CA ILE A 38 -23.10 30.63 25.28
C ILE A 38 -23.59 30.67 23.82
N LEU A 39 -24.40 31.67 23.47
CA LEU A 39 -24.88 31.86 22.10
C LEU A 39 -23.69 32.09 21.13
N TYR A 40 -22.73 32.94 21.55
CA TYR A 40 -21.51 33.17 20.76
C TYR A 40 -20.65 31.91 20.64
N ALA A 41 -20.52 31.10 21.70
CA ALA A 41 -19.80 29.85 21.66
C ALA A 41 -20.48 28.83 20.72
N LEU A 42 -21.81 28.71 20.76
CA LEU A 42 -22.56 27.85 19.85
C LEU A 42 -22.48 28.34 18.38
N ALA A 43 -22.55 29.65 18.16
CA ALA A 43 -22.37 30.22 16.83
C ALA A 43 -20.94 29.96 16.31
N ALA A 44 -19.90 30.12 17.15
CA ALA A 44 -18.54 29.82 16.79
C ALA A 44 -18.33 28.31 16.45
N LEU A 45 -18.95 27.41 17.23
CA LEU A 45 -18.94 25.97 16.97
C LEU A 45 -19.65 25.64 15.64
N ALA A 46 -20.78 26.25 15.35
CA ALA A 46 -21.51 26.07 14.10
C ALA A 46 -20.68 26.54 12.89
N VAL A 47 -20.04 27.70 13.00
CA VAL A 47 -19.13 28.20 11.97
C VAL A 47 -17.95 27.24 11.77
N LEU A 48 -17.32 26.79 12.86
CA LEU A 48 -16.21 25.84 12.81
C LEU A 48 -16.62 24.52 12.15
N ALA A 49 -17.77 23.96 12.53
CA ALA A 49 -18.33 22.75 11.93
C ALA A 49 -18.61 22.91 10.43
N THR A 50 -19.13 24.07 10.04
CA THR A 50 -19.37 24.39 8.61
C THR A 50 -18.05 24.48 7.83
N LEU A 51 -17.05 25.17 8.38
CA LEU A 51 -15.72 25.28 7.77
C LEU A 51 -15.05 23.91 7.63
N LEU A 52 -15.13 23.06 8.67
CA LEU A 52 -14.62 21.68 8.64
C LEU A 52 -15.38 20.84 7.60
N GLY A 53 -16.69 21.00 7.49
CA GLY A 53 -17.51 20.32 6.47
C GLY A 53 -17.13 20.73 5.04
N ILE A 54 -16.95 22.03 4.80
CA ILE A 54 -16.49 22.57 3.51
C ILE A 54 -15.08 22.05 3.21
N PHE A 55 -14.16 22.12 4.16
CA PHE A 55 -12.79 21.62 4.01
C PHE A 55 -12.79 20.12 3.69
N TYR A 56 -13.57 19.32 4.42
CA TYR A 56 -13.67 17.87 4.21
C TYR A 56 -14.21 17.52 2.82
N THR A 57 -15.28 18.19 2.37
CA THR A 57 -15.87 17.93 1.05
C THR A 57 -14.95 18.39 -0.08
N TRP A 58 -14.26 19.52 0.10
CA TRP A 58 -13.30 20.04 -0.87
C TRP A 58 -12.08 19.08 -0.99
N ASN A 59 -11.55 18.64 0.14
CA ASN A 59 -10.44 17.68 0.17
C ASN A 59 -10.81 16.36 -0.52
N ARG A 60 -11.98 15.79 -0.23
CA ARG A 60 -12.46 14.57 -0.93
C ARG A 60 -12.61 14.76 -2.45
N ARG A 61 -13.09 15.89 -2.89
CA ARG A 61 -13.21 16.18 -4.34
C ARG A 61 -11.83 16.36 -4.98
N SER A 62 -10.92 17.02 -4.30
CA SER A 62 -9.53 17.17 -4.74
C SER A 62 -8.84 15.81 -4.85
N ASP A 63 -9.00 14.93 -3.84
CA ASP A 63 -8.44 13.58 -3.86
C ASP A 63 -8.98 12.74 -5.01
N ALA A 64 -10.30 12.76 -5.27
CA ALA A 64 -10.91 12.04 -6.38
C ALA A 64 -10.39 12.53 -7.74
N ALA A 65 -10.29 13.85 -7.93
CA ALA A 65 -9.71 14.43 -9.13
C ALA A 65 -8.23 14.08 -9.30
N GLY A 66 -7.48 14.07 -8.19
CA GLY A 66 -6.09 13.66 -8.16
C GLY A 66 -5.89 12.19 -8.51
N GLN A 67 -6.72 11.30 -8.00
CA GLN A 67 -6.70 9.87 -8.37
C GLN A 67 -7.01 9.66 -9.85
N THR A 68 -7.97 10.40 -10.40
CA THR A 68 -8.28 10.37 -11.84
C THR A 68 -7.08 10.84 -12.68
N ALA A 69 -6.41 11.91 -12.25
CA ALA A 69 -5.23 12.42 -12.93
C ALA A 69 -4.03 11.43 -12.83
N LEU A 70 -3.83 10.77 -11.68
CA LEU A 70 -2.86 9.67 -11.54
C LEU A 70 -3.19 8.53 -12.50
N GLY A 71 -4.46 8.14 -12.61
CA GLY A 71 -4.93 7.11 -13.53
C GLY A 71 -4.56 7.41 -14.98
N LYS A 72 -4.70 8.67 -15.41
CA LYS A 72 -4.29 9.11 -16.75
C LYS A 72 -2.77 8.98 -16.97
N GLY A 73 -1.94 9.34 -15.99
CA GLY A 73 -0.50 9.13 -16.04
C GLY A 73 -0.12 7.65 -16.13
N ILE A 74 -0.83 6.77 -15.39
CA ILE A 74 -0.64 5.31 -15.44
C ILE A 74 -1.04 4.76 -16.81
N GLU A 75 -2.14 5.24 -17.40
CA GLU A 75 -2.55 4.88 -18.75
C GLU A 75 -1.46 5.25 -19.77
N MET A 76 -0.87 6.43 -19.67
CA MET A 76 0.26 6.83 -20.52
C MET A 76 1.46 5.92 -20.31
N MET A 77 1.80 5.60 -19.06
CA MET A 77 2.95 4.75 -18.71
C MET A 77 2.83 3.33 -19.26
N THR A 78 1.61 2.81 -19.39
CA THR A 78 1.31 1.44 -19.87
C THR A 78 0.88 1.37 -21.33
N ALA A 79 0.76 2.52 -22.00
CA ALA A 79 0.32 2.59 -23.39
C ALA A 79 1.29 1.85 -24.33
N PRO A 80 0.79 1.26 -25.44
CA PRO A 80 1.62 0.58 -26.42
C PRO A 80 2.66 1.51 -27.08
N VAL A 81 3.76 0.91 -27.50
CA VAL A 81 4.75 1.57 -28.37
C VAL A 81 4.74 0.90 -29.75
N LYS A 82 5.04 1.65 -30.80
CA LYS A 82 4.99 1.16 -32.20
C LYS A 82 5.85 -0.09 -32.47
N THR A 83 6.86 -0.33 -31.64
CA THR A 83 7.75 -1.50 -31.74
C THR A 83 7.12 -2.78 -31.19
N GLN A 84 5.93 -2.71 -30.57
CA GLN A 84 5.22 -3.82 -29.98
C GLN A 84 3.84 -4.00 -30.67
N PRO A 85 3.31 -5.22 -30.76
CA PRO A 85 1.97 -5.43 -31.27
C PRO A 85 0.93 -4.64 -30.45
N THR A 86 0.16 -3.81 -31.12
CA THR A 86 -0.94 -3.10 -30.45
C THR A 86 -2.11 -4.05 -30.28
N PRO A 87 -2.72 -4.16 -29.08
CA PRO A 87 -3.89 -5.01 -28.86
C PRO A 87 -5.03 -4.64 -29.81
N ALA A 88 -5.75 -5.65 -30.31
CA ALA A 88 -6.90 -5.44 -31.19
C ALA A 88 -7.96 -4.55 -30.49
N GLY A 89 -8.45 -3.53 -31.17
CA GLY A 89 -9.44 -2.59 -30.65
C GLY A 89 -8.89 -1.51 -29.70
N PHE A 90 -7.58 -1.39 -29.55
CA PHE A 90 -6.99 -0.32 -28.76
C PHE A 90 -7.23 1.05 -29.43
N THR A 91 -7.86 1.97 -28.70
CA THR A 91 -8.21 3.32 -29.15
C THR A 91 -7.38 4.43 -28.51
N GLY A 92 -6.48 4.05 -27.57
CA GLY A 92 -5.62 5.00 -26.86
C GLY A 92 -4.44 5.49 -27.68
N LYS A 93 -3.59 6.32 -27.07
CA LYS A 93 -2.39 6.84 -27.69
C LYS A 93 -1.34 5.74 -27.80
N VAL A 94 -0.73 5.60 -28.99
CA VAL A 94 0.44 4.75 -29.25
C VAL A 94 1.68 5.65 -29.38
N TYR A 95 2.72 5.38 -28.62
CA TYR A 95 3.97 6.15 -28.64
C TYR A 95 4.96 5.59 -29.67
N ASN A 96 5.87 6.41 -30.16
CA ASN A 96 6.85 5.94 -31.13
C ASN A 96 7.86 4.95 -30.51
N ASN A 97 8.24 5.18 -29.27
CA ASN A 97 9.20 4.37 -28.53
C ASN A 97 8.98 4.51 -27.01
N GLU A 98 9.70 3.69 -26.23
CA GLU A 98 9.60 3.69 -24.77
C GLU A 98 10.04 5.00 -24.12
N ARG A 99 11.01 5.70 -24.71
CA ARG A 99 11.48 6.98 -24.21
C ARG A 99 10.38 8.04 -24.26
N GLU A 100 9.74 8.19 -25.43
CA GLU A 100 8.62 9.15 -25.61
C GLU A 100 7.48 8.85 -24.64
N ARG A 101 7.15 7.55 -24.46
CA ARG A 101 6.14 7.11 -23.52
C ARG A 101 6.50 7.48 -22.07
N ALA A 102 7.74 7.20 -21.65
CA ALA A 102 8.20 7.52 -20.30
C ALA A 102 8.25 9.02 -20.05
N GLU A 103 8.71 9.82 -21.01
CA GLU A 103 8.74 11.29 -20.92
C GLU A 103 7.32 11.87 -20.79
N ALA A 104 6.36 11.34 -21.56
CA ALA A 104 4.96 11.77 -21.47
C ALA A 104 4.36 11.44 -20.08
N ALA A 105 4.63 10.23 -19.55
CA ALA A 105 4.16 9.82 -18.23
C ALA A 105 4.80 10.66 -17.12
N ILE A 106 6.12 10.93 -17.19
CA ILE A 106 6.82 11.80 -16.23
C ILE A 106 6.18 13.19 -16.18
N ASN A 107 5.95 13.80 -17.36
CA ASN A 107 5.36 15.13 -17.45
C ASN A 107 3.93 15.17 -16.85
N GLU A 108 3.10 14.14 -17.11
CA GLU A 108 1.76 14.05 -16.51
C GLU A 108 1.84 13.90 -14.99
N PHE A 109 2.69 12.99 -14.48
CA PHE A 109 2.86 12.82 -13.04
C PHE A 109 3.43 14.07 -12.35
N GLN A 110 4.35 14.79 -12.98
CA GLN A 110 4.82 16.08 -12.45
C GLN A 110 3.69 17.10 -12.37
N SER A 111 2.89 17.23 -13.44
CA SER A 111 1.70 18.11 -13.43
C SER A 111 0.74 17.76 -12.31
N VAL A 112 0.56 16.45 -12.03
CA VAL A 112 -0.27 16.00 -10.91
C VAL A 112 0.37 16.37 -9.56
N ALA A 113 1.67 16.18 -9.39
CA ALA A 113 2.38 16.52 -8.16
C ALA A 113 2.35 18.02 -7.85
N ASP A 114 2.36 18.85 -8.89
CA ASP A 114 2.29 20.33 -8.75
C ASP A 114 0.87 20.82 -8.42
N LYS A 115 -0.15 20.11 -8.91
CA LYS A 115 -1.55 20.53 -8.80
C LYS A 115 -2.24 20.02 -7.53
N PHE A 116 -1.88 18.86 -7.03
CA PHE A 116 -2.56 18.20 -5.92
C PHE A 116 -1.68 18.14 -4.68
N GLY A 117 -2.33 18.05 -3.51
CA GLY A 117 -1.66 17.85 -2.23
C GLY A 117 -1.43 16.37 -1.89
N SER A 118 -0.91 16.15 -0.68
CA SER A 118 -0.77 14.81 -0.08
C SER A 118 -2.13 14.10 0.04
N PRO A 119 -2.24 12.79 -0.19
CA PRO A 119 -1.18 11.83 -0.56
C PRO A 119 -0.95 11.68 -2.07
N VAL A 120 -1.73 12.38 -2.91
CA VAL A 120 -1.65 12.28 -4.38
C VAL A 120 -0.31 12.79 -4.90
N LYS A 121 0.17 13.90 -4.34
CA LYS A 121 1.46 14.49 -4.68
C LYS A 121 2.61 13.48 -4.57
N GLU A 122 2.73 12.82 -3.43
CA GLU A 122 3.83 11.87 -3.17
C GLU A 122 3.74 10.66 -4.10
N LYS A 123 2.53 10.15 -4.36
CA LYS A 123 2.32 9.06 -5.32
C LYS A 123 2.71 9.47 -6.74
N ALA A 124 2.35 10.67 -7.16
CA ALA A 124 2.74 11.20 -8.46
C ALA A 124 4.27 11.37 -8.57
N ARG A 125 4.93 11.92 -7.54
CA ARG A 125 6.40 12.03 -7.49
C ARG A 125 7.07 10.66 -7.59
N TYR A 126 6.58 9.66 -6.84
CA TYR A 126 7.10 8.29 -6.92
C TYR A 126 6.97 7.71 -8.32
N LEU A 127 5.81 7.86 -8.96
CA LEU A 127 5.60 7.38 -10.33
C LEU A 127 6.46 8.14 -11.35
N ALA A 128 6.64 9.44 -11.18
CA ALA A 128 7.52 10.22 -12.03
C ALA A 128 8.99 9.76 -11.89
N VAL A 129 9.48 9.64 -10.66
CA VAL A 129 10.89 9.29 -10.41
C VAL A 129 11.21 7.86 -10.87
N THR A 130 10.30 6.89 -10.67
CA THR A 130 10.51 5.51 -11.14
C THR A 130 10.52 5.39 -12.66
N ASN A 131 9.78 6.24 -13.38
CA ASN A 131 9.90 6.33 -14.85
C ASN A 131 11.19 7.06 -15.27
N ARG A 132 11.62 8.10 -14.52
CA ARG A 132 12.86 8.81 -14.78
C ARG A 132 14.10 7.93 -14.58
N LEU A 133 14.08 6.99 -13.62
CA LEU A 133 15.16 5.99 -13.45
C LEU A 133 15.50 5.21 -14.74
N LYS A 134 14.50 5.00 -15.61
CA LYS A 134 14.68 4.29 -16.88
C LYS A 134 15.37 5.15 -17.95
N LEU A 135 15.28 6.47 -17.84
CA LEU A 135 15.80 7.42 -18.82
C LEU A 135 17.11 8.07 -18.37
N ASP A 136 17.15 8.51 -17.12
CA ASP A 136 18.28 9.20 -16.50
C ASP A 136 18.31 8.88 -15.01
N ARG A 137 19.07 7.85 -14.67
CA ARG A 137 19.22 7.37 -13.30
C ARG A 137 19.84 8.44 -12.39
N ALA A 138 20.84 9.17 -12.90
CA ALA A 138 21.56 10.16 -12.11
C ALA A 138 20.63 11.31 -11.69
N ALA A 139 19.77 11.76 -12.59
CA ALA A 139 18.78 12.80 -12.30
C ALA A 139 17.64 12.30 -11.40
N ALA A 140 17.35 10.99 -11.37
CA ALA A 140 16.26 10.43 -10.58
C ALA A 140 16.68 10.15 -9.11
N LEU A 141 17.92 9.81 -8.85
CA LEU A 141 18.40 9.34 -7.55
C LEU A 141 18.15 10.31 -6.40
N PRO A 142 18.44 11.62 -6.49
CA PRO A 142 18.21 12.53 -5.36
C PRO A 142 16.75 12.57 -4.90
N GLU A 143 15.80 12.57 -5.83
CA GLU A 143 14.38 12.56 -5.52
C GLU A 143 13.94 11.20 -4.95
N LEU A 144 14.46 10.09 -5.46
CA LEU A 144 14.18 8.76 -4.93
C LEU A 144 14.70 8.60 -3.50
N GLU A 145 15.89 9.13 -3.19
CA GLU A 145 16.46 9.15 -1.85
C GLU A 145 15.60 9.97 -0.89
N GLU A 146 15.14 11.15 -1.29
CA GLU A 146 14.20 11.96 -0.50
C GLU A 146 12.91 11.19 -0.19
N LEU A 147 12.27 10.61 -1.22
CA LEU A 147 11.03 9.87 -1.06
C LEU A 147 11.21 8.61 -0.19
N SER A 148 12.37 7.95 -0.26
CA SER A 148 12.67 6.76 0.55
C SER A 148 12.75 7.04 2.05
N GLY A 149 13.00 8.29 2.43
CA GLY A 149 12.99 8.76 3.81
C GLY A 149 11.60 9.06 4.36
N MET A 150 10.56 9.07 3.52
CA MET A 150 9.20 9.32 3.95
C MET A 150 8.59 8.12 4.67
N ASN A 151 7.56 8.39 5.50
CA ASN A 151 6.76 7.33 6.11
C ASN A 151 5.64 6.86 5.16
N GLY A 152 5.11 5.66 5.43
CA GLY A 152 3.95 5.11 4.72
C GLY A 152 4.29 4.45 3.38
N GLU A 153 3.27 4.36 2.52
CA GLU A 153 3.30 3.60 1.26
C GLU A 153 4.44 4.07 0.33
N VAL A 154 4.47 5.36 0.04
CA VAL A 154 5.46 5.94 -0.90
C VAL A 154 6.87 5.77 -0.38
N GLY A 155 7.12 6.01 0.93
CA GLY A 155 8.43 5.80 1.54
C GLY A 155 8.90 4.35 1.43
N THR A 156 8.01 3.40 1.71
CA THR A 156 8.30 1.95 1.60
C THR A 156 8.63 1.54 0.17
N LEU A 157 7.81 1.96 -0.79
CA LEU A 157 8.03 1.66 -2.22
C LEU A 157 9.30 2.31 -2.76
N SER A 158 9.56 3.58 -2.38
CA SER A 158 10.76 4.30 -2.78
C SER A 158 12.04 3.69 -2.20
N LYS A 159 11.98 3.25 -0.93
CA LYS A 159 13.09 2.55 -0.28
C LYS A 159 13.39 1.22 -0.96
N PHE A 160 12.36 0.47 -1.36
CA PHE A 160 12.53 -0.76 -2.12
C PHE A 160 13.17 -0.50 -3.49
N ALA A 161 12.68 0.50 -4.23
CA ALA A 161 13.26 0.89 -5.51
C ALA A 161 14.71 1.38 -5.36
N LEU A 162 15.00 2.16 -4.32
CA LEU A 162 16.36 2.62 -4.02
C LEU A 162 17.30 1.45 -3.72
N ALA A 163 16.84 0.45 -2.94
CA ALA A 163 17.61 -0.74 -2.64
C ALA A 163 17.96 -1.53 -3.93
N GLN A 164 17.01 -1.66 -4.86
CA GLN A 164 17.26 -2.28 -6.15
C GLN A 164 18.31 -1.50 -6.95
N VAL A 165 18.20 -0.17 -7.03
CA VAL A 165 19.17 0.68 -7.72
C VAL A 165 20.56 0.54 -7.10
N LYS A 166 20.69 0.58 -5.75
CA LYS A 166 21.97 0.38 -5.06
C LYS A 166 22.57 -1.01 -5.36
N SER A 167 21.72 -2.05 -5.41
CA SER A 167 22.14 -3.42 -5.79
C SER A 167 22.64 -3.52 -7.23
N GLU A 168 22.03 -2.80 -8.16
CA GLU A 168 22.46 -2.72 -9.55
C GLU A 168 23.77 -1.94 -9.72
N GLU A 169 23.98 -0.90 -8.91
CA GLU A 169 25.23 -0.11 -8.88
C GLU A 169 26.39 -0.84 -8.18
N GLY A 170 26.15 -2.04 -7.63
CA GLY A 170 27.16 -2.78 -6.88
C GLY A 170 27.37 -2.28 -5.44
N LYS A 171 26.56 -1.33 -4.97
CA LYS A 171 26.56 -0.83 -3.57
C LYS A 171 25.79 -1.80 -2.68
N LEU A 172 26.34 -3.03 -2.58
CA LEU A 172 25.61 -4.17 -2.02
C LEU A 172 25.30 -4.05 -0.53
N ASP A 173 26.18 -3.39 0.25
CA ASP A 173 25.96 -3.19 1.69
C ASP A 173 24.85 -2.18 1.94
N GLU A 174 24.79 -1.09 1.15
CA GLU A 174 23.69 -0.14 1.21
C GLU A 174 22.36 -0.80 0.83
N ALA A 175 22.36 -1.59 -0.26
CA ALA A 175 21.18 -2.32 -0.69
C ALA A 175 20.67 -3.30 0.36
N ALA A 176 21.57 -4.09 0.97
CA ALA A 176 21.22 -5.03 2.04
C ALA A 176 20.62 -4.31 3.24
N GLY A 177 21.22 -3.20 3.69
CA GLY A 177 20.69 -2.39 4.80
C GLY A 177 19.29 -1.84 4.53
N LEU A 178 19.03 -1.37 3.32
CA LEU A 178 17.69 -0.90 2.91
C LEU A 178 16.67 -2.05 2.91
N PHE A 179 16.98 -3.21 2.33
CA PHE A 179 16.08 -4.36 2.35
C PHE A 179 15.86 -4.89 3.77
N GLN A 180 16.89 -4.98 4.61
CA GLN A 180 16.74 -5.37 6.02
C GLN A 180 15.79 -4.43 6.77
N SER A 181 15.90 -3.11 6.54
CA SER A 181 14.99 -2.13 7.14
C SER A 181 13.53 -2.32 6.70
N LEU A 182 13.31 -2.79 5.47
CA LEU A 182 11.97 -3.11 4.95
C LEU A 182 11.42 -4.41 5.54
N VAL A 183 12.24 -5.45 5.70
CA VAL A 183 11.85 -6.70 6.36
C VAL A 183 11.44 -6.48 7.81
N ALA A 184 12.10 -5.54 8.49
CA ALA A 184 11.82 -5.19 9.89
C ALA A 184 10.47 -4.47 10.08
N LEU A 185 9.82 -3.96 9.03
CA LEU A 185 8.49 -3.37 9.14
C LEU A 185 7.47 -4.45 9.56
N GLU A 186 6.58 -4.09 10.50
CA GLU A 186 5.56 -5.01 10.99
C GLU A 186 4.59 -5.41 9.87
N ASN A 187 4.05 -4.42 9.15
CA ASN A 187 3.08 -4.60 8.07
C ASN A 187 3.51 -3.80 6.82
N PRO A 188 4.54 -4.26 6.09
CA PRO A 188 4.94 -3.59 4.86
C PRO A 188 3.87 -3.75 3.77
N ILE A 189 3.70 -2.73 2.92
CA ILE A 189 2.81 -2.81 1.76
C ILE A 189 3.28 -3.85 0.72
N LEU A 190 4.57 -4.12 0.69
CA LEU A 190 5.16 -5.17 -0.13
C LEU A 190 5.15 -6.49 0.64
N ALA A 191 4.90 -7.59 -0.04
CA ALA A 191 5.00 -8.91 0.56
C ALA A 191 6.42 -9.13 1.12
N LYS A 192 6.52 -9.57 2.39
CA LYS A 192 7.82 -9.87 3.03
C LYS A 192 8.62 -10.91 2.23
N GLU A 193 7.93 -11.84 1.59
CA GLU A 193 8.51 -12.81 0.68
C GLU A 193 9.31 -12.13 -0.44
N THR A 194 8.72 -11.13 -1.11
CA THR A 194 9.37 -10.36 -2.18
C THR A 194 10.58 -9.58 -1.66
N ILE A 195 10.46 -8.94 -0.51
CA ILE A 195 11.57 -8.18 0.08
C ILE A 195 12.72 -9.10 0.45
N ASN A 196 12.43 -10.25 1.10
CA ASN A 196 13.43 -11.24 1.45
C ASN A 196 14.09 -11.86 0.22
N PHE A 197 13.33 -12.09 -0.85
CA PHE A 197 13.88 -12.61 -2.09
C PHE A 197 14.94 -11.67 -2.69
N GLU A 198 14.64 -10.37 -2.76
CA GLU A 198 15.59 -9.37 -3.21
C GLU A 198 16.81 -9.26 -2.27
N LEU A 199 16.62 -9.33 -0.96
CA LEU A 199 17.70 -9.36 0.02
C LEU A 199 18.62 -10.57 -0.20
N ALA A 200 18.05 -11.76 -0.43
CA ALA A 200 18.83 -12.98 -0.70
C ALA A 200 19.66 -12.85 -2.00
N LYS A 201 19.12 -12.21 -3.04
CA LYS A 201 19.88 -11.91 -4.26
C LYS A 201 21.05 -10.96 -3.98
N VAL A 202 20.88 -10.01 -3.07
CA VAL A 202 21.99 -9.12 -2.66
C VAL A 202 23.04 -9.91 -1.91
N TYR A 203 22.69 -10.81 -0.98
CA TYR A 203 23.64 -11.71 -0.31
C TYR A 203 24.39 -12.61 -1.29
N GLU A 204 23.69 -13.14 -2.29
CA GLU A 204 24.33 -13.92 -3.37
C GLU A 204 25.41 -13.09 -4.10
N LYS A 205 25.07 -11.84 -4.47
CA LYS A 205 26.03 -10.92 -5.11
C LYS A 205 27.19 -10.52 -4.21
N GLN A 206 26.99 -10.45 -2.88
CA GLN A 206 28.04 -10.22 -1.89
C GLN A 206 28.96 -11.44 -1.68
N GLY A 207 28.63 -12.59 -2.29
CA GLY A 207 29.34 -13.86 -2.04
C GLY A 207 28.95 -14.56 -0.74
N LYS A 208 27.96 -14.04 -0.01
CA LYS A 208 27.39 -14.62 1.22
C LYS A 208 26.42 -15.74 0.87
N LYS A 209 26.98 -16.84 0.31
CA LYS A 209 26.16 -17.93 -0.25
C LYS A 209 25.33 -18.67 0.81
N ALA A 210 25.86 -18.85 2.01
CA ALA A 210 25.14 -19.52 3.08
C ALA A 210 23.93 -18.71 3.54
N GLU A 211 24.11 -17.41 3.76
CA GLU A 211 23.04 -16.51 4.17
C GLU A 211 21.96 -16.39 3.07
N ALA A 212 22.39 -16.34 1.81
CA ALA A 212 21.45 -16.34 0.68
C ALA A 212 20.64 -17.64 0.63
N ALA A 213 21.30 -18.79 0.77
CA ALA A 213 20.65 -20.10 0.79
C ALA A 213 19.64 -20.23 1.94
N ASP A 214 19.97 -19.73 3.14
CA ASP A 214 19.06 -19.74 4.29
C ASP A 214 17.79 -18.93 4.03
N VAL A 215 17.93 -17.75 3.43
CA VAL A 215 16.76 -16.91 3.10
C VAL A 215 15.92 -17.57 2.00
N PHE A 216 16.53 -18.08 0.92
CA PHE A 216 15.81 -18.80 -0.12
C PHE A 216 15.12 -20.06 0.39
N TYR A 217 15.75 -20.80 1.30
CA TYR A 217 15.15 -21.96 1.97
C TYR A 217 13.87 -21.56 2.71
N ASN A 218 13.93 -20.50 3.53
CA ASN A 218 12.78 -20.05 4.29
C ASN A 218 11.62 -19.62 3.39
N ILE A 219 11.91 -18.94 2.28
CA ILE A 219 10.89 -18.53 1.29
C ILE A 219 10.27 -19.78 0.63
N ALA A 220 11.11 -20.68 0.12
CA ALA A 220 10.64 -21.87 -0.58
C ALA A 220 9.84 -22.80 0.34
N LYS A 221 10.30 -22.99 1.57
CA LYS A 221 9.62 -23.80 2.58
C LYS A 221 8.26 -23.21 2.92
N ALA A 222 8.20 -21.92 3.26
CA ALA A 222 6.93 -21.26 3.57
C ALA A 222 5.95 -21.37 2.38
N ALA A 223 6.42 -21.18 1.14
CA ALA A 223 5.59 -21.31 -0.06
C ALA A 223 5.10 -22.75 -0.30
N SER A 224 5.89 -23.78 0.08
CA SER A 224 5.52 -25.18 -0.08
C SER A 224 4.50 -25.67 0.95
N GLU A 225 4.37 -24.99 2.07
CA GLU A 225 3.46 -25.34 3.19
C GLU A 225 2.08 -24.65 3.07
N VAL A 226 1.87 -23.80 2.07
CA VAL A 226 0.58 -23.10 1.87
C VAL A 226 -0.51 -24.10 1.51
N LYS A 227 -1.67 -23.98 2.16
CA LYS A 227 -2.86 -24.81 1.93
C LYS A 227 -4.06 -23.93 1.61
N ASP A 228 -5.00 -24.49 0.84
CA ASP A 228 -6.29 -23.86 0.62
C ASP A 228 -7.22 -23.97 1.85
N LEU A 229 -8.43 -23.45 1.72
CA LEU A 229 -9.44 -23.49 2.78
C LEU A 229 -9.89 -24.90 3.15
N GLU A 230 -9.64 -25.89 2.27
CA GLU A 230 -9.96 -27.30 2.46
C GLU A 230 -8.76 -28.09 3.07
N GLY A 231 -7.64 -27.41 3.31
CA GLY A 231 -6.42 -28.02 3.86
C GLY A 231 -5.56 -28.74 2.83
N LYS A 232 -5.85 -28.63 1.54
CA LYS A 232 -5.05 -29.21 0.46
C LYS A 232 -3.88 -28.31 0.12
N ALA A 233 -2.74 -28.91 -0.20
CA ALA A 233 -1.57 -28.18 -0.65
C ALA A 233 -1.89 -27.45 -1.99
N VAL A 234 -1.46 -26.19 -2.10
CA VAL A 234 -1.57 -25.40 -3.32
C VAL A 234 -0.22 -25.25 -4.01
N PRO A 235 -0.18 -24.98 -5.33
CA PRO A 235 1.08 -24.71 -6.00
C PRO A 235 1.83 -23.54 -5.35
N MET A 236 3.14 -23.64 -5.30
CA MET A 236 3.98 -22.56 -4.76
C MET A 236 3.79 -21.28 -5.56
N SER A 237 3.93 -20.12 -4.87
CA SER A 237 3.99 -18.81 -5.51
C SER A 237 5.15 -18.75 -6.53
N GLN A 238 5.10 -17.80 -7.47
CA GLN A 238 6.21 -17.58 -8.40
C GLN A 238 7.52 -17.32 -7.64
N THR A 239 7.49 -16.44 -6.64
CA THR A 239 8.66 -16.13 -5.80
C THR A 239 9.17 -17.38 -5.05
N GLY A 240 8.24 -18.21 -4.55
CA GLY A 240 8.60 -19.49 -3.91
C GLY A 240 9.31 -20.46 -4.87
N ASN A 241 8.82 -20.59 -6.10
CA ASN A 241 9.45 -21.41 -7.14
C ASN A 241 10.82 -20.87 -7.57
N GLU A 242 10.97 -19.55 -7.69
CA GLU A 242 12.25 -18.92 -7.99
C GLU A 242 13.24 -19.09 -6.84
N ALA A 243 12.78 -18.94 -5.59
CA ALA A 243 13.59 -19.20 -4.39
C ALA A 243 14.06 -20.65 -4.33
N MET A 244 13.17 -21.62 -4.63
CA MET A 244 13.53 -23.02 -4.72
C MET A 244 14.59 -23.30 -5.79
N THR A 245 14.48 -22.64 -6.93
CA THR A 245 15.47 -22.73 -8.02
C THR A 245 16.83 -22.21 -7.59
N LYS A 246 16.86 -21.03 -6.93
CA LYS A 246 18.08 -20.45 -6.37
C LYS A 246 18.68 -21.32 -5.27
N LEU A 247 17.85 -21.87 -4.39
CA LEU A 247 18.30 -22.77 -3.34
C LEU A 247 18.96 -24.03 -3.91
N LYS A 248 18.36 -24.66 -4.93
CA LYS A 248 18.96 -25.82 -5.63
C LYS A 248 20.34 -25.53 -6.19
N GLN A 249 20.60 -24.29 -6.61
CA GLN A 249 21.90 -23.88 -7.14
C GLN A 249 22.94 -23.62 -6.04
N LEU A 250 22.51 -23.09 -4.89
CA LEU A 250 23.40 -22.67 -3.80
C LEU A 250 23.64 -23.79 -2.78
N ASP A 251 22.59 -24.55 -2.44
CA ASP A 251 22.61 -25.63 -1.46
C ASP A 251 21.60 -26.72 -1.86
N PRO A 252 22.02 -27.69 -2.72
CA PRO A 252 21.18 -28.79 -3.17
C PRO A 252 20.66 -29.69 -2.04
N GLU A 253 21.43 -29.84 -0.96
CA GLU A 253 21.03 -30.68 0.15
C GLU A 253 19.88 -30.09 0.94
N LYS A 254 19.94 -28.80 1.27
CA LYS A 254 18.79 -28.08 1.86
C LYS A 254 17.55 -28.10 0.95
N ALA A 255 17.75 -28.02 -0.36
CA ALA A 255 16.62 -28.07 -1.30
C ALA A 255 15.85 -29.39 -1.24
N LYS A 256 16.51 -30.51 -0.94
CA LYS A 256 15.88 -31.83 -0.79
C LYS A 256 14.98 -31.94 0.43
N GLU A 257 15.15 -31.09 1.44
CA GLU A 257 14.32 -31.07 2.63
C GLU A 257 12.89 -30.53 2.34
N ILE A 258 12.70 -29.84 1.23
CA ILE A 258 11.44 -29.20 0.89
C ILE A 258 10.65 -30.09 -0.08
N THR A 259 9.47 -30.53 0.38
CA THR A 259 8.52 -31.24 -0.49
C THR A 259 7.74 -30.24 -1.33
N VAL A 260 8.00 -30.21 -2.64
CA VAL A 260 7.26 -29.34 -3.57
C VAL A 260 5.88 -29.92 -3.81
N PRO A 261 4.78 -29.17 -3.59
CA PRO A 261 3.43 -29.63 -3.90
C PRO A 261 3.29 -29.97 -5.39
N GLU A 262 2.69 -31.11 -5.69
CA GLU A 262 2.37 -31.46 -7.08
C GLU A 262 1.37 -30.44 -7.65
N THR A 263 1.72 -29.86 -8.81
CA THR A 263 0.79 -29.03 -9.54
C THR A 263 -0.30 -29.92 -10.12
N PRO A 264 -1.59 -29.75 -9.78
CA PRO A 264 -2.65 -30.51 -10.43
C PRO A 264 -2.56 -30.24 -11.93
N LEU A 265 -2.34 -31.28 -12.71
CA LEU A 265 -2.43 -31.16 -14.18
C LEU A 265 -3.83 -30.66 -14.53
N PRO A 266 -3.98 -29.67 -15.45
CA PRO A 266 -5.30 -29.26 -15.92
C PRO A 266 -6.05 -30.52 -16.40
N SER A 267 -7.24 -30.75 -15.81
CA SER A 267 -8.11 -31.87 -16.18
C SER A 267 -8.39 -31.81 -17.68
N GLY A 268 -7.68 -32.58 -18.47
CA GLY A 268 -7.82 -32.60 -19.94
C GLY A 268 -6.54 -32.86 -20.75
N LEU A 269 -5.36 -32.78 -20.14
CA LEU A 269 -4.11 -33.19 -20.79
C LEU A 269 -3.73 -34.61 -20.30
N SER A 270 -4.31 -35.64 -20.92
CA SER A 270 -3.76 -36.98 -20.84
C SER A 270 -2.48 -37.00 -21.70
N LEU A 271 -1.30 -37.26 -21.08
CA LEU A 271 -0.09 -37.56 -21.83
C LEU A 271 -0.36 -38.80 -22.70
N PRO A 272 0.04 -38.83 -23.99
CA PRO A 272 -0.03 -40.03 -24.79
C PRO A 272 0.83 -41.12 -24.13
N PRO A 273 0.38 -42.41 -24.15
CA PRO A 273 1.17 -43.49 -23.59
C PRO A 273 2.49 -43.62 -24.35
N GLN A 274 3.58 -43.77 -23.60
CA GLN A 274 4.95 -44.04 -24.12
C GLN A 274 5.03 -45.46 -24.64
#